data_14dc18531436c8c5f2aaa861d9c74d51
#
_entry.id   14dc18531436c8c5f2aaa861d9c74d51
#
_cell.length_a   1.000
_cell.length_b   1.000
_cell.length_c   1.000
_cell.angle_alpha   90.00
_cell.angle_beta   90.00
_cell.angle_gamma   90.00
#
_symmetry.space_group_name_H-M   'P 1'
#
loop_
_entity.id
_entity.type
_entity.pdbx_description
1 polymer ?
#
loop_
_entity_poly.entity_id
_entity_poly.type
_entity_poly.pdbx_seq_one_letter_code
_entity_poly.pdbx_strand_id
1 'polypeptide(L)'
;MCIRDSLQSEQIRSRIDEFGGKLYLEFGGKIFDDYHASRVLPGFLPDSKMKMLIELKDEAEMIIAINANDIEKSKVRGDIGITYDLDVLRLIDIYSSFGLVVRSVVLTQYNSQPLAKAFSEKLNSLGIDVYRHYAIDNYPTDVKLVVSDDGYGKNDFIKTEKSLVVVTAPGPGSGKMAVSVSYTHLRAH
;
A
#
# COMPACT_ATOMS: atom_id res chain seq x y z
N MET A 1 22.62 -13.66 5.48
CA MET A 1 21.17 -13.93 5.48
C MET A 1 20.76 -14.16 6.93
N CYS A 2 19.85 -13.34 7.47
CA CYS A 2 19.46 -13.49 8.88
C CYS A 2 18.41 -14.63 8.96
N ILE A 3 18.63 -15.57 9.90
CA ILE A 3 17.70 -16.72 10.11
C ILE A 3 16.25 -16.25 10.36
N ARG A 4 16.06 -15.05 10.91
CA ARG A 4 14.74 -14.45 11.14
C ARG A 4 14.01 -14.07 9.86
N ASP A 5 14.72 -13.62 8.83
CA ASP A 5 14.10 -13.14 7.58
C ASP A 5 13.56 -14.32 6.77
N SER A 6 14.32 -15.42 6.69
CA SER A 6 13.87 -16.64 6.02
C SER A 6 12.68 -17.31 6.71
N LEU A 7 12.64 -17.30 8.04
CA LEU A 7 11.47 -17.81 8.79
C LEU A 7 10.20 -17.00 8.55
N GLN A 8 10.32 -15.68 8.38
CA GLN A 8 9.15 -14.83 8.08
C GLN A 8 8.62 -15.08 6.66
N SER A 9 9.50 -15.23 5.68
CA SER A 9 9.13 -15.55 4.30
C SER A 9 8.42 -16.91 4.20
N GLU A 10 8.92 -17.93 4.91
CA GLU A 10 8.28 -19.26 5.00
C GLU A 10 6.90 -19.19 5.64
N GLN A 11 6.74 -18.43 6.72
CA GLN A 11 5.44 -18.24 7.37
C GLN A 11 4.43 -17.52 6.47
N ILE A 12 4.88 -16.55 5.66
CA ILE A 12 4.01 -15.87 4.69
C ILE A 12 3.54 -16.87 3.63
N ARG A 13 4.43 -17.71 3.09
CA ARG A 13 4.05 -18.77 2.12
C ARG A 13 3.06 -19.74 2.71
N SER A 14 3.30 -20.23 3.92
CA SER A 14 2.38 -21.13 4.62
C SER A 14 0.98 -20.51 4.78
N ARG A 15 0.90 -19.22 5.07
CA ARG A 15 -0.39 -18.51 5.16
C ARG A 15 -1.06 -18.30 3.81
N ILE A 16 -0.31 -18.07 2.75
CA ILE A 16 -0.87 -18.00 1.38
C ILE A 16 -1.59 -19.31 1.05
N ASP A 17 -0.98 -20.44 1.36
CA ASP A 17 -1.57 -21.76 1.13
C ASP A 17 -2.80 -21.99 2.03
N GLU A 18 -2.72 -21.63 3.31
CA GLU A 18 -3.80 -21.77 4.30
C GLU A 18 -5.04 -20.95 3.91
N PHE A 19 -4.87 -19.73 3.38
CA PHE A 19 -5.96 -18.81 3.01
C PHE A 19 -6.40 -18.91 1.55
N GLY A 20 -6.15 -20.00 0.88
CA GLY A 20 -6.68 -20.28 -0.46
C GLY A 20 -5.93 -19.56 -1.58
N GLY A 21 -4.63 -19.34 -1.41
CA GLY A 21 -3.72 -18.89 -2.46
C GLY A 21 -3.58 -17.38 -2.62
N LYS A 22 -4.18 -16.55 -1.75
CA LYS A 22 -3.99 -15.09 -1.78
C LYS A 22 -3.93 -14.48 -0.38
N LEU A 23 -2.91 -13.67 -0.13
CA LEU A 23 -2.67 -12.96 1.12
C LEU A 23 -2.50 -11.47 0.89
N TYR A 24 -3.19 -10.65 1.67
CA TYR A 24 -2.99 -9.19 1.73
C TYR A 24 -2.16 -8.86 2.96
N LEU A 25 -1.04 -8.17 2.74
CA LEU A 25 -0.08 -7.84 3.79
C LEU A 25 0.09 -6.33 3.88
N GLU A 26 -0.16 -5.78 5.06
CA GLU A 26 0.17 -4.40 5.39
C GLU A 26 1.35 -4.37 6.35
N PHE A 27 2.40 -3.63 6.00
CA PHE A 27 3.49 -3.37 6.92
C PHE A 27 3.20 -2.14 7.78
N GLY A 28 3.39 -2.28 9.08
CA GLY A 28 3.45 -1.13 9.98
C GLY A 28 4.63 -0.24 9.63
N GLY A 29 4.41 1.07 9.54
CA GLY A 29 5.44 2.04 9.17
C GLY A 29 5.86 1.96 7.71
N LYS A 30 7.10 2.38 7.43
CA LYS A 30 7.68 2.37 6.09
C LYS A 30 8.32 1.02 5.78
N ILE A 31 8.26 0.60 4.52
CA ILE A 31 9.00 -0.58 4.05
C ILE A 31 10.45 -0.19 3.77
N PHE A 32 10.65 0.95 3.13
CA PHE A 32 11.96 1.51 2.79
C PHE A 32 12.25 2.74 3.66
N ASP A 33 13.50 2.96 4.05
CA ASP A 33 13.93 4.05 4.94
C ASP A 33 13.26 4.05 6.33
N ASP A 34 13.05 2.88 6.95
CA ASP A 34 12.46 2.79 8.29
C ASP A 34 13.51 3.01 9.40
N TYR A 35 14.16 4.17 9.36
CA TYR A 35 15.18 4.55 10.35
C TYR A 35 14.62 4.73 11.77
N HIS A 36 13.32 4.98 11.90
CA HIS A 36 12.70 5.10 13.22
C HIS A 36 12.66 3.74 13.93
N ALA A 37 12.18 2.71 13.26
CA ALA A 37 12.13 1.37 13.83
C ALA A 37 13.53 0.84 14.19
N SER A 38 14.55 1.12 13.39
CA SER A 38 15.93 0.71 13.66
C SER A 38 16.54 1.39 14.90
N ARG A 39 16.06 2.58 15.30
CA ARG A 39 16.53 3.26 16.51
C ARG A 39 15.89 2.76 17.79
N VAL A 40 14.66 2.22 17.73
CA VAL A 40 13.88 1.84 18.92
C VAL A 40 13.81 0.34 19.15
N LEU A 41 14.08 -0.46 18.12
CA LEU A 41 14.02 -1.92 18.19
C LEU A 41 15.44 -2.53 18.07
N PRO A 42 16.00 -3.09 19.15
CA PRO A 42 17.32 -3.71 19.11
C PRO A 42 17.39 -4.82 18.03
N GLY A 43 18.40 -4.74 17.16
CA GLY A 43 18.65 -5.72 16.10
C GLY A 43 17.73 -5.59 14.87
N PHE A 44 16.86 -4.58 14.80
CA PHE A 44 16.10 -4.27 13.60
C PHE A 44 16.96 -3.44 12.65
N LEU A 45 17.10 -3.91 11.41
CA LEU A 45 17.79 -3.19 10.34
C LEU A 45 16.76 -2.41 9.50
N PRO A 46 17.09 -1.17 9.02
CA PRO A 46 16.18 -0.35 8.23
C PRO A 46 15.67 -1.03 6.95
N ASP A 47 16.43 -1.98 6.43
CA ASP A 47 16.19 -2.72 5.19
C ASP A 47 15.61 -4.13 5.40
N SER A 48 15.35 -4.56 6.65
CA SER A 48 14.84 -5.91 6.95
C SER A 48 13.56 -6.25 6.19
N LYS A 49 12.60 -5.31 6.14
CA LYS A 49 11.34 -5.48 5.41
C LYS A 49 11.56 -5.64 3.91
N MET A 50 12.47 -4.83 3.34
CA MET A 50 12.83 -4.94 1.93
C MET A 50 13.48 -6.27 1.59
N LYS A 51 14.43 -6.73 2.41
CA LYS A 51 15.11 -8.03 2.21
C LYS A 51 14.11 -9.17 2.18
N MET A 52 13.17 -9.20 3.12
CA MET A 52 12.11 -10.19 3.15
C MET A 52 11.23 -10.14 1.90
N LEU A 53 10.84 -8.94 1.43
CA LEU A 53 10.04 -8.80 0.21
C LEU A 53 10.79 -9.21 -1.05
N ILE A 54 12.11 -8.96 -1.12
CA ILE A 54 12.94 -9.40 -2.25
C ILE A 54 12.95 -10.94 -2.36
N GLU A 55 12.93 -11.66 -1.23
CA GLU A 55 12.81 -13.12 -1.24
C GLU A 55 11.45 -13.61 -1.77
N LEU A 56 10.41 -12.77 -1.69
CA LEU A 56 9.04 -13.05 -2.14
C LEU A 56 8.67 -12.35 -3.45
N LYS A 57 9.63 -11.73 -4.16
CA LYS A 57 9.36 -10.87 -5.33
C LYS A 57 8.58 -11.55 -6.45
N ASP A 58 8.77 -12.84 -6.64
CA ASP A 58 8.10 -13.59 -7.71
C ASP A 58 6.62 -13.87 -7.37
N GLU A 59 6.27 -13.87 -6.08
CA GLU A 59 4.94 -14.09 -5.53
C GLU A 59 4.22 -12.80 -5.14
N ALA A 60 4.98 -11.69 -5.00
CA ALA A 60 4.50 -10.41 -4.48
C ALA A 60 4.21 -9.37 -5.58
N GLU A 61 3.15 -8.61 -5.37
CA GLU A 61 2.89 -7.35 -6.05
C GLU A 61 2.62 -6.23 -5.04
N MET A 62 3.02 -5.02 -5.38
CA MET A 62 2.93 -3.86 -4.50
C MET A 62 1.77 -2.96 -4.90
N ILE A 63 1.01 -2.50 -3.92
CA ILE A 63 0.00 -1.45 -4.04
C ILE A 63 0.44 -0.28 -3.16
N ILE A 64 0.48 0.93 -3.71
CA ILE A 64 0.83 2.14 -2.96
C ILE A 64 -0.46 2.93 -2.69
N ALA A 65 -0.82 3.08 -1.42
CA ALA A 65 -1.95 3.92 -1.00
C ALA A 65 -1.47 5.35 -0.69
N ILE A 66 -2.17 6.35 -1.23
CA ILE A 66 -1.92 7.75 -0.96
C ILE A 66 -3.23 8.52 -0.77
N ASN A 67 -3.28 9.41 0.22
CA ASN A 67 -4.46 10.21 0.49
C ASN A 67 -4.56 11.37 -0.52
N ALA A 68 -5.66 11.47 -1.24
CA ALA A 68 -5.92 12.52 -2.23
C ALA A 68 -5.88 13.93 -1.62
N ASN A 69 -6.28 14.09 -0.36
CA ASN A 69 -6.18 15.36 0.35
C ASN A 69 -4.72 15.75 0.67
N ASP A 70 -3.83 14.75 0.87
CA ASP A 70 -2.40 15.02 1.09
C ASP A 70 -1.73 15.51 -0.21
N ILE A 71 -2.15 15.00 -1.37
CA ILE A 71 -1.74 15.50 -2.69
C ILE A 71 -2.23 16.93 -2.88
N GLU A 72 -3.51 17.18 -2.64
CA GLU A 72 -4.12 18.52 -2.84
C GLU A 72 -3.45 19.60 -1.98
N LYS A 73 -3.01 19.24 -0.77
CA LYS A 73 -2.29 20.12 0.15
C LYS A 73 -0.78 20.18 -0.10
N SER A 74 -0.27 19.49 -1.13
CA SER A 74 1.17 19.34 -1.38
C SER A 74 1.95 18.98 -0.12
N LYS A 75 1.42 18.02 0.65
CA LYS A 75 1.97 17.60 1.94
C LYS A 75 3.38 17.02 1.76
N VAL A 76 4.33 17.56 2.53
CA VAL A 76 5.75 17.22 2.46
C VAL A 76 6.09 16.13 3.49
N ARG A 77 6.91 15.17 3.08
CA ARG A 77 7.61 14.25 3.99
C ARG A 77 8.73 14.99 4.72
N GLY A 78 8.56 15.19 6.02
CA GLY A 78 9.50 15.97 6.83
C GLY A 78 10.92 15.38 6.94
N ASP A 79 11.09 14.08 6.68
CA ASP A 79 12.39 13.40 6.76
C ASP A 79 13.24 13.55 5.48
N ILE A 80 12.62 13.73 4.32
CA ILE A 80 13.33 13.84 3.03
C ILE A 80 12.97 15.09 2.23
N GLY A 81 12.04 15.90 2.70
CA GLY A 81 11.73 17.22 2.13
C GLY A 81 11.01 17.20 0.78
N ILE A 82 10.41 16.08 0.35
CA ILE A 82 9.64 15.97 -0.89
C ILE A 82 8.15 15.77 -0.60
N THR A 83 7.30 16.14 -1.55
CA THR A 83 5.85 15.93 -1.43
C THR A 83 5.49 14.45 -1.51
N TYR A 84 4.32 14.07 -0.97
CA TYR A 84 3.90 12.66 -0.93
C TYR A 84 3.66 12.07 -2.32
N ASP A 85 3.19 12.85 -3.28
CA ASP A 85 3.05 12.43 -4.68
C ASP A 85 4.41 12.15 -5.34
N LEU A 86 5.40 13.01 -5.11
CA LEU A 86 6.78 12.77 -5.57
C LEU A 86 7.40 11.55 -4.87
N ASP A 87 7.09 11.33 -3.59
CA ASP A 87 7.58 10.15 -2.89
C ASP A 87 6.94 8.86 -3.43
N VAL A 88 5.68 8.88 -3.86
CA VAL A 88 5.07 7.74 -4.56
C VAL A 88 5.87 7.37 -5.81
N LEU A 89 6.24 8.34 -6.65
CA LEU A 89 7.05 8.09 -7.85
C LEU A 89 8.43 7.51 -7.48
N ARG A 90 9.08 8.09 -6.46
CA ARG A 90 10.34 7.58 -5.93
C ARG A 90 10.22 6.14 -5.42
N LEU A 91 9.16 5.81 -4.71
CA LEU A 91 8.91 4.45 -4.20
C LEU A 91 8.68 3.46 -5.34
N ILE A 92 7.96 3.84 -6.40
CA ILE A 92 7.79 3.02 -7.60
C ILE A 92 9.15 2.67 -8.20
N ASP A 93 10.02 3.66 -8.39
CA ASP A 93 11.37 3.45 -8.93
C ASP A 93 12.21 2.55 -8.02
N ILE A 94 12.19 2.78 -6.71
CA ILE A 94 12.92 1.97 -5.74
C ILE A 94 12.44 0.52 -5.76
N TYR A 95 11.14 0.26 -5.63
CA TYR A 95 10.62 -1.10 -5.63
C TYR A 95 10.93 -1.82 -6.94
N SER A 96 10.79 -1.13 -8.06
CA SER A 96 11.11 -1.67 -9.39
C SER A 96 12.60 -2.02 -9.52
N SER A 97 13.51 -1.20 -8.95
CA SER A 97 14.96 -1.49 -8.95
C SER A 97 15.33 -2.75 -8.17
N PHE A 98 14.51 -3.17 -7.21
CA PHE A 98 14.66 -4.41 -6.47
C PHE A 98 13.89 -5.60 -7.11
N GLY A 99 13.26 -5.39 -8.25
CA GLY A 99 12.48 -6.40 -8.95
C GLY A 99 11.09 -6.65 -8.36
N LEU A 100 10.61 -5.75 -7.48
CA LEU A 100 9.24 -5.78 -6.96
C LEU A 100 8.30 -5.06 -7.94
N VAL A 101 7.21 -5.72 -8.31
CA VAL A 101 6.26 -5.15 -9.27
C VAL A 101 5.30 -4.21 -8.55
N VAL A 102 5.34 -2.92 -8.88
CA VAL A 102 4.31 -1.96 -8.47
C VAL A 102 3.27 -1.87 -9.58
N ARG A 103 2.12 -2.49 -9.38
CA ARG A 103 1.04 -2.53 -10.36
C ARG A 103 0.15 -1.31 -10.28
N SER A 104 -0.15 -0.87 -9.08
CA SER A 104 -1.21 0.11 -8.88
C SER A 104 -0.95 1.07 -7.73
N VAL A 105 -1.57 2.23 -7.88
CA VAL A 105 -1.68 3.26 -6.83
C VAL A 105 -3.15 3.45 -6.50
N VAL A 106 -3.47 3.52 -5.20
CA VAL A 106 -4.82 3.78 -4.71
C VAL A 106 -4.90 5.18 -4.12
N LEU A 107 -5.72 6.03 -4.73
CA LEU A 107 -6.07 7.35 -4.21
C LEU A 107 -7.17 7.19 -3.18
N THR A 108 -6.82 7.25 -1.90
CA THR A 108 -7.79 7.18 -0.80
C THR A 108 -8.38 8.55 -0.50
N GLN A 109 -9.56 8.59 0.11
CA GLN A 109 -10.32 9.83 0.37
C GLN A 109 -10.52 10.69 -0.90
N TYR A 110 -10.69 10.01 -2.03
CA TYR A 110 -10.87 10.67 -3.31
C TYR A 110 -12.22 11.38 -3.38
N ASN A 111 -12.20 12.62 -3.81
CA ASN A 111 -13.38 13.46 -4.03
C ASN A 111 -13.15 14.44 -5.20
N SER A 112 -12.58 13.91 -6.30
CA SER A 112 -12.29 14.69 -7.52
C SER A 112 -11.40 15.91 -7.33
N GLN A 113 -10.51 15.88 -6.34
CA GLN A 113 -9.53 16.95 -6.08
C GLN A 113 -8.67 17.18 -7.34
N PRO A 114 -8.50 18.43 -7.81
CA PRO A 114 -7.80 18.74 -9.06
C PRO A 114 -6.39 18.19 -9.14
N LEU A 115 -5.55 18.37 -8.11
CA LEU A 115 -4.18 17.87 -8.10
C LEU A 115 -4.12 16.34 -8.04
N ALA A 116 -5.03 15.70 -7.29
CA ALA A 116 -5.12 14.24 -7.26
C ALA A 116 -5.53 13.67 -8.63
N LYS A 117 -6.43 14.36 -9.35
CA LYS A 117 -6.81 13.99 -10.72
C LYS A 117 -5.62 14.10 -11.68
N ALA A 118 -4.90 15.21 -11.67
CA ALA A 118 -3.71 15.41 -12.49
C ALA A 118 -2.62 14.35 -12.18
N PHE A 119 -2.44 14.02 -10.91
CA PHE A 119 -1.52 12.96 -10.49
C PHE A 119 -1.95 11.57 -11.00
N SER A 120 -3.26 11.27 -10.98
CA SER A 120 -3.81 10.04 -11.57
C SER A 120 -3.50 9.94 -13.07
N GLU A 121 -3.71 11.02 -13.83
CA GLU A 121 -3.39 11.09 -15.26
C GLU A 121 -1.89 10.86 -15.53
N LYS A 122 -1.03 11.46 -14.70
CA LYS A 122 0.42 11.25 -14.76
C LYS A 122 0.80 9.78 -14.51
N LEU A 123 0.26 9.14 -13.49
CA LEU A 123 0.52 7.73 -13.19
C LEU A 123 0.06 6.82 -14.33
N ASN A 124 -1.13 7.05 -14.87
CA ASN A 124 -1.64 6.30 -16.02
C ASN A 124 -0.73 6.45 -17.26
N SER A 125 -0.16 7.64 -17.49
CA SER A 125 0.79 7.86 -18.59
C SER A 125 2.11 7.09 -18.40
N LEU A 126 2.46 6.72 -17.17
CA LEU A 126 3.60 5.88 -16.81
C LEU A 126 3.26 4.38 -16.81
N GLY A 127 2.03 3.99 -17.18
CA GLY A 127 1.58 2.60 -17.19
C GLY A 127 1.22 2.03 -15.81
N ILE A 128 0.98 2.89 -14.82
CA ILE A 128 0.55 2.50 -13.47
C ILE A 128 -0.97 2.64 -13.36
N ASP A 129 -1.65 1.56 -13.01
CA ASP A 129 -3.09 1.58 -12.78
C ASP A 129 -3.45 2.41 -11.55
N VAL A 130 -4.47 3.24 -11.66
CA VAL A 130 -4.94 4.07 -10.55
C VAL A 130 -6.37 3.72 -10.16
N TYR A 131 -6.57 3.39 -8.88
CA TYR A 131 -7.86 3.07 -8.29
C TYR A 131 -8.28 4.15 -7.30
N ARG A 132 -9.58 4.38 -7.16
CA ARG A 132 -10.16 5.42 -6.32
C ARG A 132 -10.93 4.79 -5.19
N HIS A 133 -10.56 5.16 -3.96
CA HIS A 133 -11.30 4.82 -2.76
C HIS A 133 -11.84 6.10 -2.14
N TYR A 134 -13.15 6.16 -1.98
CA TYR A 134 -13.85 7.36 -1.57
C TYR A 134 -13.87 7.52 -0.06
N ALA A 135 -14.11 8.75 0.40
CA ALA A 135 -14.37 9.01 1.81
C ALA A 135 -15.69 8.36 2.22
N ILE A 136 -15.69 7.68 3.35
CA ILE A 136 -16.89 7.07 3.94
C ILE A 136 -17.21 7.87 5.19
N ASP A 137 -18.43 8.41 5.26
CA ASP A 137 -18.90 9.18 6.41
C ASP A 137 -18.91 8.32 7.67
N ASN A 138 -18.53 8.92 8.80
CA ASN A 138 -18.44 8.25 10.10
C ASN A 138 -17.53 6.99 10.15
N TYR A 139 -16.58 6.85 9.21
CA TYR A 139 -15.59 5.79 9.28
C TYR A 139 -14.67 5.98 10.51
N PRO A 140 -14.36 4.93 11.30
CA PRO A 140 -14.77 3.52 11.15
C PRO A 140 -15.99 3.12 12.03
N THR A 141 -16.73 4.06 12.60
CA THR A 141 -17.74 3.82 13.63
C THR A 141 -19.06 3.29 13.09
N ASP A 142 -19.49 3.73 11.92
CA ASP A 142 -20.70 3.22 11.28
C ASP A 142 -20.38 2.00 10.41
N VAL A 143 -20.24 0.85 11.07
CA VAL A 143 -19.89 -0.41 10.39
C VAL A 143 -20.89 -0.80 9.30
N LYS A 144 -22.20 -0.50 9.49
CA LYS A 144 -23.24 -0.84 8.50
C LYS A 144 -23.04 -0.04 7.21
N LEU A 145 -22.76 1.26 7.32
CA LEU A 145 -22.43 2.10 6.17
C LEU A 145 -21.11 1.68 5.54
N VAL A 146 -20.09 1.42 6.34
CA VAL A 146 -18.74 1.05 5.87
C VAL A 146 -18.77 -0.18 4.96
N VAL A 147 -19.53 -1.23 5.31
CA VAL A 147 -19.61 -2.48 4.53
C VAL A 147 -20.70 -2.49 3.47
N SER A 148 -21.45 -1.40 3.30
CA SER A 148 -22.50 -1.28 2.30
C SER A 148 -21.99 -0.87 0.91
N ASP A 149 -22.89 -0.90 -0.07
CA ASP A 149 -22.63 -0.38 -1.43
C ASP A 149 -22.29 1.11 -1.42
N ASP A 150 -22.80 1.87 -0.44
CA ASP A 150 -22.48 3.29 -0.25
C ASP A 150 -21.16 3.53 0.48
N GLY A 151 -20.61 2.50 1.12
CA GLY A 151 -19.30 2.49 1.75
C GLY A 151 -18.23 1.88 0.84
N TYR A 152 -17.72 0.71 1.23
CA TYR A 152 -16.71 0.01 0.44
C TYR A 152 -17.18 -0.38 -0.96
N GLY A 153 -18.47 -0.57 -1.18
CA GLY A 153 -19.02 -0.86 -2.50
C GLY A 153 -18.78 0.23 -3.54
N LYS A 154 -18.61 1.49 -3.14
CA LYS A 154 -18.24 2.60 -4.06
C LYS A 154 -16.79 2.55 -4.55
N ASN A 155 -15.91 1.84 -3.84
CA ASN A 155 -14.50 1.81 -4.15
C ASN A 155 -14.24 1.03 -5.43
N ASP A 156 -13.30 1.52 -6.24
CA ASP A 156 -12.81 0.76 -7.39
C ASP A 156 -12.23 -0.59 -6.93
N PHE A 157 -12.59 -1.65 -7.63
CA PHE A 157 -12.01 -2.98 -7.38
C PHE A 157 -10.59 -3.05 -7.93
N ILE A 158 -9.61 -3.26 -7.05
CA ILE A 158 -8.20 -3.33 -7.42
C ILE A 158 -7.89 -4.70 -8.04
N LYS A 159 -7.48 -4.74 -9.30
CA LYS A 159 -7.06 -5.97 -9.97
C LYS A 159 -5.68 -6.37 -9.49
N THR A 160 -5.54 -7.61 -9.03
CA THR A 160 -4.28 -8.19 -8.56
C THR A 160 -4.06 -9.58 -9.16
N GLU A 161 -2.82 -9.91 -9.49
CA GLU A 161 -2.45 -11.16 -10.15
C GLU A 161 -1.64 -12.10 -9.24
N LYS A 162 -0.82 -11.53 -8.35
CA LYS A 162 0.07 -12.30 -7.49
C LYS A 162 -0.63 -12.85 -6.24
N SER A 163 -0.05 -13.90 -5.67
CA SER A 163 -0.56 -14.52 -4.43
C SER A 163 -0.33 -13.68 -3.19
N LEU A 164 0.73 -12.86 -3.17
CA LEU A 164 1.00 -11.90 -2.11
C LEU A 164 0.76 -10.47 -2.60
N VAL A 165 -0.17 -9.78 -1.98
CA VAL A 165 -0.45 -8.36 -2.26
C VAL A 165 0.02 -7.52 -1.08
N VAL A 166 1.01 -6.68 -1.32
CA VAL A 166 1.60 -5.83 -0.27
C VAL A 166 1.09 -4.41 -0.40
N VAL A 167 0.40 -3.92 0.63
CA VAL A 167 -0.09 -2.54 0.68
C VAL A 167 0.90 -1.67 1.44
N THR A 168 1.42 -0.65 0.77
CA THR A 168 2.38 0.31 1.33
C THR A 168 1.93 1.75 1.09
N ALA A 169 2.69 2.72 1.61
CA ALA A 169 2.36 4.14 1.47
C ALA A 169 3.58 5.03 1.73
N PRO A 170 3.58 6.27 1.21
CA PRO A 170 4.62 7.27 1.49
C PRO A 170 4.66 7.71 2.95
N GLY A 171 3.54 7.59 3.67
CA GLY A 171 3.48 8.04 5.07
C GLY A 171 2.20 7.67 5.81
N PRO A 172 2.06 8.11 7.05
CA PRO A 172 0.88 7.86 7.88
C PRO A 172 -0.36 8.59 7.32
N GLY A 173 -1.55 8.04 7.62
CA GLY A 173 -2.82 8.64 7.19
C GLY A 173 -3.18 8.38 5.71
N SER A 174 -2.43 7.53 5.01
CA SER A 174 -2.66 7.21 3.60
C SER A 174 -3.82 6.24 3.35
N GLY A 175 -4.43 5.67 4.40
CA GLY A 175 -5.56 4.75 4.27
C GLY A 175 -5.19 3.29 3.94
N LYS A 176 -3.95 2.84 4.18
CA LYS A 176 -3.50 1.45 3.90
C LYS A 176 -4.45 0.40 4.46
N MET A 177 -4.80 0.51 5.74
CA MET A 177 -5.71 -0.44 6.39
C MET A 177 -7.08 -0.48 5.72
N ALA A 178 -7.66 0.68 5.39
CA ALA A 178 -8.94 0.76 4.69
C ALA A 178 -8.87 0.10 3.31
N VAL A 179 -7.75 0.26 2.58
CA VAL A 179 -7.52 -0.42 1.30
C VAL A 179 -7.49 -1.92 1.49
N SER A 180 -6.72 -2.44 2.45
CA SER A 180 -6.60 -3.88 2.72
C SER A 180 -7.94 -4.51 3.11
N VAL A 181 -8.71 -3.85 3.99
CA VAL A 181 -10.03 -4.33 4.46
C VAL A 181 -11.08 -4.24 3.37
N SER A 182 -11.16 -3.11 2.64
CA SER A 182 -12.09 -2.95 1.50
C SER A 182 -11.90 -4.04 0.47
N TYR A 183 -10.65 -4.39 0.19
CA TYR A 183 -10.31 -5.42 -0.79
C TYR A 183 -10.77 -6.81 -0.35
N THR A 184 -10.58 -7.18 0.91
CA THR A 184 -11.04 -8.46 1.44
C THR A 184 -12.57 -8.54 1.49
N HIS A 185 -13.25 -7.44 1.81
CA HIS A 185 -14.70 -7.35 1.80
C HIS A 185 -15.30 -7.52 0.39
N LEU A 186 -14.78 -6.80 -0.60
CA LEU A 186 -15.25 -6.88 -1.99
C LEU A 186 -15.04 -8.25 -2.65
N ARG A 187 -14.12 -9.09 -2.14
CA ARG A 187 -13.96 -10.47 -2.60
C ARG A 187 -14.92 -11.46 -1.97
N ALA A 188 -15.50 -11.12 -0.83
CA ALA A 188 -16.42 -12.01 -0.10
C ALA A 188 -17.85 -11.97 -0.67
N HIS A 189 -18.13 -11.05 -1.58
CA HIS A 189 -19.38 -10.88 -2.31
C HIS A 189 -19.14 -10.97 -3.81
#